data_eb384a61f3597adc9ce179f418a829ba
#
_entry.id   eb384a61f3597adc9ce179f418a829ba
#
_cell.length_a   1.000
_cell.length_b   1.000
_cell.length_c   1.000
_cell.angle_alpha   90.00
_cell.angle_beta   90.00
_cell.angle_gamma   90.00
#
_symmetry.space_group_name_H-M   'P 1'
#
loop_
_entity.id
_entity.type
_entity.pdbx_description
1 polymer ?
#
loop_
_entity_poly.entity_id
_entity_poly.type
_entity_poly.pdbx_seq_one_letter_code
_entity_poly.pdbx_strand_id
1 'polypeptide(L)'
;MSFALCASLALAGAVHAADSTELWPELSAYVGLGEGARLYLDAAHAQGKESDVKTLDVSAYVDLSIKPLLRPELWSDDWQRSRYLFARLGYTRVFKTTVDGTEVSEDRGIVSLHARAPLPAEVWAEGRVRADLRWIGGEYSTRYRLRLEVNREWTAAEHPVLPYFNVEAFYDTRYAGWARTLYQGGVEVTLDKRFRYEIVLARLLDRLPAPQSVNALSLVAKWYF
;
A
#
# COMPACT_ATOMS: atom_id res chain seq x y z
N MET A 1 -33.85 -5.47 -7.45
CA MET A 1 -33.84 -5.25 -5.98
C MET A 1 -32.56 -4.52 -5.65
N SER A 2 -32.66 -3.21 -5.37
CA SER A 2 -31.53 -2.33 -5.09
C SER A 2 -31.10 -2.49 -3.64
N PHE A 3 -29.92 -3.03 -3.39
CA PHE A 3 -29.28 -2.94 -2.09
C PHE A 3 -28.40 -1.69 -2.05
N ALA A 4 -28.98 -0.61 -1.52
CA ALA A 4 -28.19 0.54 -1.11
C ALA A 4 -27.51 0.20 0.22
N LEU A 5 -26.23 -0.18 0.17
CA LEU A 5 -25.40 -0.38 1.36
C LEU A 5 -24.88 1.00 1.79
N CYS A 6 -25.63 1.71 2.62
CA CYS A 6 -25.12 2.88 3.35
C CYS A 6 -24.19 2.38 4.45
N ALA A 7 -22.90 2.34 4.18
CA ALA A 7 -21.89 2.18 5.21
C ALA A 7 -21.70 3.53 5.93
N SER A 8 -22.54 3.78 6.94
CA SER A 8 -22.33 4.88 7.88
C SER A 8 -21.23 4.46 8.86
N LEU A 9 -19.97 4.77 8.55
CA LEU A 9 -18.88 4.67 9.53
C LEU A 9 -19.03 5.83 10.52
N ALA A 10 -19.63 5.55 11.67
CA ALA A 10 -19.59 6.43 12.82
C ALA A 10 -18.16 6.44 13.39
N LEU A 11 -17.34 7.42 12.99
CA LEU A 11 -16.06 7.73 13.62
C LEU A 11 -16.32 8.52 14.91
N ALA A 12 -16.55 7.81 16.02
CA ALA A 12 -16.57 8.41 17.34
C ALA A 12 -15.14 8.36 17.92
N GLY A 13 -14.62 9.50 18.33
CA GLY A 13 -13.38 9.60 19.09
C GLY A 13 -12.59 10.85 18.72
N ALA A 14 -13.00 12.02 19.20
CA ALA A 14 -12.23 13.24 19.06
C ALA A 14 -10.99 13.22 19.99
N VAL A 15 -9.89 12.70 19.49
CA VAL A 15 -8.58 13.18 19.94
C VAL A 15 -8.25 14.35 19.04
N HIS A 16 -8.03 15.54 19.60
CA HIS A 16 -7.53 16.70 18.84
C HIS A 16 -6.10 16.41 18.43
N ALA A 17 -5.93 15.62 17.41
CA ALA A 17 -4.68 15.45 16.68
C ALA A 17 -4.62 16.57 15.65
N ALA A 18 -3.45 17.12 15.39
CA ALA A 18 -3.26 18.03 14.27
C ALA A 18 -3.63 17.29 12.98
N ASP A 19 -4.74 17.70 12.34
CA ASP A 19 -5.17 17.11 11.07
C ASP A 19 -4.41 17.79 9.93
N SER A 20 -3.68 17.03 9.13
CA SER A 20 -3.05 17.53 7.92
C SER A 20 -3.70 16.90 6.67
N THR A 21 -3.61 17.62 5.56
CA THR A 21 -4.06 17.12 4.25
C THR A 21 -2.87 17.04 3.30
N GLU A 22 -2.68 15.86 2.70
CA GLU A 22 -1.54 15.58 1.84
C GLU A 22 -1.97 15.05 0.47
N LEU A 23 -1.09 15.23 -0.53
CA LEU A 23 -1.16 14.60 -1.83
C LEU A 23 -0.01 13.58 -1.95
N TRP A 24 -0.36 12.34 -2.33
CA TRP A 24 0.58 11.22 -2.46
C TRP A 24 0.60 10.67 -3.91
N PRO A 25 1.25 11.36 -4.86
CA PRO A 25 1.46 10.80 -6.18
C PRO A 25 2.45 9.63 -6.12
N GLU A 26 2.15 8.58 -6.90
CA GLU A 26 2.94 7.34 -6.97
C GLU A 26 3.05 6.87 -8.41
N LEU A 27 4.24 6.40 -8.79
CA LEU A 27 4.53 5.74 -10.05
C LEU A 27 5.03 4.34 -9.77
N SER A 28 4.39 3.36 -10.37
CA SER A 28 4.73 1.95 -10.20
C SER A 28 5.01 1.29 -11.55
N ALA A 29 6.03 0.44 -11.61
CA ALA A 29 6.35 -0.36 -12.79
C ALA A 29 6.53 -1.83 -12.41
N TYR A 30 5.93 -2.71 -13.19
CA TYR A 30 5.98 -4.16 -13.00
C TYR A 30 6.59 -4.82 -14.22
N VAL A 31 7.64 -5.62 -14.04
CA VAL A 31 8.32 -6.35 -15.10
C VAL A 31 8.26 -7.84 -14.80
N GLY A 32 7.63 -8.63 -15.67
CA GLY A 32 7.58 -10.08 -15.55
C GLY A 32 8.98 -10.68 -15.73
N LEU A 33 9.43 -11.51 -14.78
CA LEU A 33 10.70 -12.25 -14.83
C LEU A 33 10.47 -13.75 -15.09
N GLY A 34 9.32 -14.10 -15.67
CA GLY A 34 8.84 -15.46 -15.88
C GLY A 34 7.63 -15.79 -15.00
N GLU A 35 7.21 -17.06 -15.00
CA GLU A 35 5.95 -17.49 -14.37
C GLU A 35 5.90 -17.31 -12.85
N GLY A 36 7.04 -17.37 -12.19
CA GLY A 36 7.13 -17.38 -10.72
C GLY A 36 7.69 -16.11 -10.10
N ALA A 37 8.17 -15.15 -10.88
CA ALA A 37 8.83 -13.96 -10.38
C ALA A 37 8.44 -12.69 -11.14
N ARG A 38 8.48 -11.56 -10.44
CA ARG A 38 8.20 -10.23 -10.99
C ARG A 38 9.06 -9.19 -10.29
N LEU A 39 9.66 -8.29 -11.07
CA LEU A 39 10.26 -7.07 -10.54
C LEU A 39 9.16 -6.01 -10.37
N TYR A 40 9.20 -5.30 -9.26
CA TYR A 40 8.34 -4.17 -8.98
C TYR A 40 9.20 -2.97 -8.58
N LEU A 41 9.08 -1.89 -9.31
CA LEU A 41 9.72 -0.61 -9.04
C LEU A 41 8.66 0.40 -8.65
N ASP A 42 8.98 1.27 -7.70
CA ASP A 42 8.03 2.21 -7.15
C ASP A 42 8.71 3.53 -6.78
N ALA A 43 8.04 4.64 -7.06
CA ALA A 43 8.43 5.96 -6.62
C ALA A 43 7.19 6.70 -6.09
N ALA A 44 7.17 6.97 -4.80
CA ALA A 44 6.07 7.64 -4.12
C ALA A 44 6.54 8.95 -3.49
N HIS A 45 5.75 10.00 -3.64
CA HIS A 45 6.00 11.31 -3.02
C HIS A 45 4.86 11.64 -2.06
N ALA A 46 5.18 12.28 -0.93
CA ALA A 46 4.19 12.82 -0.02
C ALA A 46 4.53 14.26 0.32
N GLN A 47 3.53 15.13 0.16
CA GLN A 47 3.62 16.54 0.51
C GLN A 47 2.27 17.05 1.00
N GLY A 48 2.25 17.77 2.10
CA GLY A 48 1.08 18.42 2.66
C GLY A 48 1.23 19.93 2.75
N LYS A 49 0.10 20.66 2.83
CA LYS A 49 0.11 22.10 3.05
C LYS A 49 0.58 22.49 4.46
N GLU A 50 0.30 21.61 5.42
CA GLU A 50 0.59 21.78 6.84
C GLU A 50 1.68 20.82 7.31
N SER A 51 2.20 19.98 6.40
CA SER A 51 3.29 19.06 6.67
C SER A 51 4.61 19.79 6.48
N ASP A 52 5.36 19.91 7.56
CA ASP A 52 6.72 20.46 7.55
C ASP A 52 7.72 19.52 6.87
N VAL A 53 7.27 18.39 6.34
CA VAL A 53 8.14 17.34 5.78
C VAL A 53 7.64 16.92 4.41
N LYS A 54 8.53 16.97 3.42
CA LYS A 54 8.35 16.32 2.12
C LYS A 54 9.07 14.99 2.14
N THR A 55 8.44 13.95 1.60
CA THR A 55 9.08 12.64 1.46
C THR A 55 9.07 12.19 0.01
N LEU A 56 10.17 11.53 -0.39
CA LEU A 56 10.26 10.78 -1.64
C LEU A 56 10.77 9.38 -1.29
N ASP A 57 9.97 8.38 -1.55
CA ASP A 57 10.29 6.96 -1.39
C ASP A 57 10.61 6.38 -2.76
N VAL A 58 11.79 5.79 -2.94
CA VAL A 58 12.17 5.06 -4.16
C VAL A 58 12.45 3.62 -3.78
N SER A 59 11.78 2.70 -4.45
CA SER A 59 11.77 1.29 -4.06
C SER A 59 12.02 0.35 -5.23
N ALA A 60 12.68 -0.77 -4.95
CA ALA A 60 12.80 -1.89 -5.86
C ALA A 60 12.50 -3.20 -5.09
N TYR A 61 11.65 -4.04 -5.68
CA TYR A 61 11.21 -5.29 -5.07
C TYR A 61 11.24 -6.43 -6.07
N VAL A 62 11.41 -7.64 -5.56
CA VAL A 62 11.17 -8.87 -6.28
C VAL A 62 10.00 -9.61 -5.60
N ASP A 63 8.97 -9.89 -6.37
CA ASP A 63 7.85 -10.73 -5.96
C ASP A 63 8.13 -12.17 -6.43
N LEU A 64 8.03 -13.12 -5.51
CA LEU A 64 8.26 -14.54 -5.73
C LEU A 64 7.00 -15.33 -5.39
N SER A 65 6.41 -15.97 -6.39
CA SER A 65 5.26 -16.84 -6.20
C SER A 65 5.67 -18.11 -5.46
N ILE A 66 4.93 -18.48 -4.41
CA ILE A 66 5.21 -19.67 -3.61
C ILE A 66 4.43 -20.84 -4.20
N LYS A 67 5.15 -21.79 -4.81
CA LYS A 67 4.61 -23.11 -5.18
C LYS A 67 4.46 -23.95 -3.89
N PRO A 68 3.45 -24.79 -3.73
CA PRO A 68 2.48 -25.36 -4.67
C PRO A 68 1.08 -24.69 -4.65
N LEU A 69 0.90 -23.54 -4.01
CA LEU A 69 -0.39 -22.87 -3.88
C LEU A 69 -0.83 -22.17 -5.18
N LEU A 70 -0.20 -22.51 -6.26
CA LEU A 70 -0.55 -22.07 -7.59
C LEU A 70 -1.77 -22.86 -8.08
N ARG A 71 -2.87 -22.18 -8.44
CA ARG A 71 -4.03 -22.81 -9.07
C ARG A 71 -3.90 -22.87 -10.60
N PRO A 72 -4.69 -23.70 -11.30
CA PRO A 72 -4.64 -23.82 -12.79
C PRO A 72 -4.87 -22.50 -13.54
N GLU A 73 -5.56 -21.54 -12.95
CA GLU A 73 -5.80 -20.20 -13.51
C GLU A 73 -4.57 -19.29 -13.55
N LEU A 74 -3.42 -19.85 -13.20
CA LEU A 74 -2.11 -19.19 -13.19
C LEU A 74 -1.59 -18.75 -14.54
N TRP A 75 -2.21 -19.22 -15.60
CA TRP A 75 -1.91 -18.82 -16.97
C TRP A 75 -2.58 -17.50 -17.37
N SER A 76 -3.34 -16.89 -16.46
CA SER A 76 -3.84 -15.55 -16.68
C SER A 76 -2.66 -14.58 -16.75
N ASP A 77 -2.68 -13.69 -17.74
CA ASP A 77 -1.69 -12.62 -17.90
C ASP A 77 -1.63 -11.67 -16.69
N ASP A 78 -2.63 -11.73 -15.81
CA ASP A 78 -2.68 -10.95 -14.57
C ASP A 78 -2.01 -11.68 -13.41
N TRP A 79 -0.77 -11.32 -13.16
CA TRP A 79 0.04 -11.92 -12.10
C TRP A 79 -0.62 -11.79 -10.70
N GLN A 80 -1.31 -10.71 -10.42
CA GLN A 80 -1.95 -10.50 -9.12
C GLN A 80 -3.14 -11.44 -8.91
N ARG A 81 -3.94 -11.67 -9.95
CA ARG A 81 -5.11 -12.56 -9.88
C ARG A 81 -4.74 -14.03 -9.81
N SER A 82 -3.63 -14.38 -10.43
CA SER A 82 -3.20 -15.77 -10.57
C SER A 82 -2.37 -16.29 -9.38
N ARG A 83 -2.01 -15.45 -8.40
CA ARG A 83 -1.14 -15.83 -7.27
C ARG A 83 -1.87 -15.66 -5.94
N TYR A 84 -2.09 -16.80 -5.25
CA TYR A 84 -2.72 -16.81 -3.92
C TYR A 84 -1.74 -16.58 -2.78
N LEU A 85 -0.48 -16.92 -2.98
CA LEU A 85 0.58 -16.71 -2.01
C LEU A 85 1.86 -16.29 -2.72
N PHE A 86 2.44 -15.17 -2.30
CA PHE A 86 3.74 -14.73 -2.78
C PHE A 86 4.53 -14.01 -1.68
N ALA A 87 5.85 -14.11 -1.78
CA ALA A 87 6.77 -13.33 -0.97
C ALA A 87 7.28 -12.14 -1.75
N ARG A 88 7.49 -11.02 -1.08
CA ARG A 88 8.16 -9.83 -1.61
C ARG A 88 9.41 -9.54 -0.81
N LEU A 89 10.51 -9.39 -1.49
CA LEU A 89 11.78 -8.93 -0.95
C LEU A 89 12.15 -7.63 -1.64
N GLY A 90 12.70 -6.67 -0.92
CA GLY A 90 13.03 -5.42 -1.57
C GLY A 90 13.81 -4.45 -0.70
N TYR A 91 14.08 -3.32 -1.31
CA TYR A 91 14.77 -2.21 -0.70
C TYR A 91 14.06 -0.90 -1.05
N THR A 92 13.98 -0.01 -0.09
CA THR A 92 13.45 1.35 -0.26
C THR A 92 14.45 2.35 0.31
N ARG A 93 14.76 3.38 -0.46
CA ARG A 93 15.43 4.59 0.01
C ARG A 93 14.39 5.68 0.19
N VAL A 94 14.35 6.28 1.37
CA VAL A 94 13.46 7.40 1.71
C VAL A 94 14.29 8.66 1.88
N PHE A 95 13.92 9.68 1.15
CA PHE A 95 14.45 11.02 1.28
C PHE A 95 13.41 11.89 1.97
N LYS A 96 13.77 12.52 3.06
CA LYS A 96 12.92 13.45 3.81
C LYS A 96 13.60 14.79 3.87
N THR A 97 12.85 15.81 3.47
CA THR A 97 13.31 17.21 3.56
C THR A 97 12.35 17.97 4.45
N THR A 98 12.83 18.52 5.53
CA THR A 98 12.06 19.40 6.44
C THR A 98 12.02 20.82 5.91
N VAL A 99 11.13 21.66 6.44
CA VAL A 99 10.96 23.08 5.99
C VAL A 99 12.22 23.90 6.18
N ASP A 100 13.01 23.61 7.19
CA ASP A 100 14.32 24.24 7.44
C ASP A 100 15.42 23.79 6.46
N GLY A 101 15.07 22.88 5.51
CA GLY A 101 16.01 22.31 4.53
C GLY A 101 16.85 21.16 5.07
N THR A 102 16.63 20.70 6.31
CA THR A 102 17.35 19.53 6.83
C THR A 102 16.95 18.28 6.07
N GLU A 103 17.93 17.57 5.54
CA GLU A 103 17.72 16.31 4.84
C GLU A 103 18.00 15.13 5.77
N VAL A 104 17.03 14.22 5.85
CA VAL A 104 17.16 12.96 6.57
C VAL A 104 16.87 11.83 5.61
N SER A 105 17.78 10.87 5.51
CA SER A 105 17.55 9.67 4.72
C SER A 105 17.26 8.46 5.61
N GLU A 106 16.46 7.56 5.08
CA GLU A 106 16.14 6.28 5.71
C GLU A 106 16.31 5.17 4.68
N ASP A 107 17.08 4.15 5.04
CA ASP A 107 17.22 2.92 4.26
C ASP A 107 16.34 1.84 4.86
N ARG A 108 15.61 1.10 4.01
CA ARG A 108 14.71 0.02 4.42
C ARG A 108 14.97 -1.25 3.63
N GLY A 109 15.37 -2.32 4.31
CA GLY A 109 15.23 -3.68 3.79
C GLY A 109 13.79 -4.16 4.03
N ILE A 110 13.17 -4.80 3.05
CA ILE A 110 11.75 -5.17 3.11
C ILE A 110 11.58 -6.66 2.87
N VAL A 111 10.85 -7.30 3.76
CA VAL A 111 10.40 -8.69 3.62
C VAL A 111 8.90 -8.72 3.88
N SER A 112 8.11 -9.27 2.96
CA SER A 112 6.69 -9.46 3.18
C SER A 112 6.15 -10.74 2.58
N LEU A 113 5.07 -11.23 3.18
CA LEU A 113 4.27 -12.34 2.69
C LEU A 113 2.86 -11.84 2.41
N HIS A 114 2.35 -12.16 1.24
CA HIS A 114 1.01 -11.82 0.78
C HIS A 114 0.21 -13.09 0.57
N ALA A 115 -1.00 -13.14 1.11
CA ALA A 115 -1.94 -14.22 0.90
C ALA A 115 -3.28 -13.66 0.42
N ARG A 116 -3.89 -14.31 -0.58
CA ARG A 116 -5.18 -13.92 -1.15
C ARG A 116 -6.14 -15.09 -1.11
N ALA A 117 -7.40 -14.82 -0.86
CA ALA A 117 -8.45 -15.82 -0.87
C ALA A 117 -9.71 -15.29 -1.56
N PRO A 118 -10.34 -16.08 -2.45
CA PRO A 118 -11.63 -15.73 -3.02
C PRO A 118 -12.72 -15.90 -1.95
N LEU A 119 -13.63 -14.94 -1.91
CA LEU A 119 -14.85 -14.96 -1.12
C LEU A 119 -16.07 -15.07 -2.05
N PRO A 120 -17.28 -15.36 -1.53
CA PRO A 120 -18.50 -15.31 -2.34
C PRO A 120 -18.72 -13.96 -3.02
N ALA A 121 -19.48 -13.93 -4.10
CA ALA A 121 -19.88 -12.73 -4.84
C ALA A 121 -18.70 -11.97 -5.49
N GLU A 122 -17.71 -12.69 -6.00
CA GLU A 122 -16.54 -12.13 -6.71
C GLU A 122 -15.70 -11.16 -5.84
N VAL A 123 -15.81 -11.30 -4.53
CA VAL A 123 -15.01 -10.56 -3.57
C VAL A 123 -13.70 -11.30 -3.31
N TRP A 124 -12.62 -10.57 -3.11
CA TRP A 124 -11.33 -11.09 -2.70
C TRP A 124 -10.92 -10.50 -1.37
N ALA A 125 -10.36 -11.33 -0.51
CA ALA A 125 -9.65 -10.90 0.68
C ALA A 125 -8.15 -11.05 0.48
N GLU A 126 -7.38 -10.05 0.89
CA GLU A 126 -5.92 -10.10 0.88
C GLU A 126 -5.39 -9.80 2.28
N GLY A 127 -4.47 -10.64 2.77
CA GLY A 127 -3.68 -10.41 3.97
C GLY A 127 -2.22 -10.17 3.60
N ARG A 128 -1.57 -9.22 4.27
CA ARG A 128 -0.14 -8.98 4.15
C ARG A 128 0.49 -8.86 5.52
N VAL A 129 1.56 -9.61 5.75
CA VAL A 129 2.51 -9.37 6.85
C VAL A 129 3.81 -8.86 6.26
N ARG A 130 4.40 -7.83 6.86
CA ARG A 130 5.61 -7.19 6.36
C ARG A 130 6.52 -6.77 7.51
N ALA A 131 7.82 -6.93 7.34
CA ALA A 131 8.86 -6.36 8.17
C ALA A 131 9.67 -5.36 7.35
N ASP A 132 9.79 -4.13 7.86
CA ASP A 132 10.68 -3.09 7.36
C ASP A 132 11.88 -3.04 8.32
N LEU A 133 13.05 -3.46 7.85
CA LEU A 133 14.33 -3.32 8.54
C LEU A 133 14.87 -1.93 8.20
N ARG A 134 14.92 -1.04 9.17
CA ARG A 134 15.09 0.40 8.93
C ARG A 134 16.38 0.92 9.56
N TRP A 135 17.11 1.71 8.79
CA TRP A 135 18.28 2.48 9.24
C TRP A 135 17.99 3.98 9.03
N ILE A 136 17.92 4.73 10.11
CA ILE A 136 17.58 6.16 10.11
C ILE A 136 18.67 6.89 10.86
N GLY A 137 19.46 7.71 10.16
CA GLY A 137 20.60 8.41 10.77
C GLY A 137 21.64 7.47 11.41
N GLY A 138 21.76 6.23 10.90
CA GLY A 138 22.64 5.19 11.42
C GLY A 138 22.02 4.31 12.53
N GLU A 139 20.84 4.66 13.04
CA GLU A 139 20.15 3.86 14.05
C GLU A 139 19.26 2.80 13.41
N TYR A 140 19.36 1.56 13.89
CA TYR A 140 18.55 0.45 13.43
C TYR A 140 17.24 0.33 14.20
N SER A 141 16.15 0.04 13.48
CA SER A 141 14.86 -0.35 14.06
C SER A 141 14.10 -1.25 13.10
N THR A 142 13.12 -1.96 13.61
CA THR A 142 12.22 -2.78 12.78
C THR A 142 10.80 -2.27 12.92
N ARG A 143 10.07 -2.22 11.80
CA ARG A 143 8.64 -1.95 11.76
C ARG A 143 7.92 -3.16 11.20
N TYR A 144 7.02 -3.75 11.98
CA TYR A 144 6.13 -4.80 11.52
C TYR A 144 4.81 -4.18 11.07
N ARG A 145 4.27 -4.71 9.97
CA ARG A 145 3.03 -4.21 9.38
C ARG A 145 2.11 -5.38 9.10
N LEU A 146 0.84 -5.23 9.49
CA LEU A 146 -0.23 -6.16 9.18
C LEU A 146 -1.30 -5.41 8.38
N ARG A 147 -1.61 -5.87 7.16
CA ARG A 147 -2.66 -5.31 6.30
C ARG A 147 -3.71 -6.36 6.01
N LEU A 148 -4.95 -5.93 6.05
CA LEU A 148 -6.11 -6.67 5.56
C LEU A 148 -6.81 -5.80 4.53
N GLU A 149 -7.15 -6.40 3.39
CA GLU A 149 -7.83 -5.75 2.28
C GLU A 149 -8.99 -6.60 1.79
N VAL A 150 -10.04 -5.94 1.37
CA VAL A 150 -11.12 -6.53 0.59
C VAL A 150 -11.27 -5.76 -0.70
N ASN A 151 -11.44 -6.47 -1.79
CA ASN A 151 -11.67 -5.88 -3.11
C ASN A 151 -12.70 -6.68 -3.90
N ARG A 152 -13.31 -6.05 -4.88
CA ARG A 152 -14.26 -6.68 -5.79
C ARG A 152 -14.03 -6.14 -7.18
N GLU A 153 -13.98 -7.05 -8.14
CA GLU A 153 -13.86 -6.68 -9.54
C GLU A 153 -15.22 -6.36 -10.15
N TRP A 154 -15.29 -5.25 -10.87
CA TRP A 154 -16.42 -4.84 -11.67
C TRP A 154 -15.97 -4.48 -13.08
N THR A 155 -16.92 -4.38 -14.01
CA THR A 155 -16.71 -3.79 -15.31
C THR A 155 -17.59 -2.55 -15.43
N ALA A 156 -16.98 -1.39 -15.69
CA ALA A 156 -17.68 -0.15 -15.91
C ALA A 156 -17.19 0.47 -17.21
N ALA A 157 -18.11 0.82 -18.12
CA ALA A 157 -17.80 1.42 -19.43
C ALA A 157 -16.71 0.64 -20.20
N GLU A 158 -16.80 -0.69 -20.22
CA GLU A 158 -15.87 -1.62 -20.87
C GLU A 158 -14.49 -1.76 -20.20
N HIS A 159 -14.22 -1.02 -19.12
CA HIS A 159 -13.00 -1.12 -18.36
C HIS A 159 -13.17 -1.94 -17.08
N PRO A 160 -12.24 -2.85 -16.76
CA PRO A 160 -12.18 -3.48 -15.44
C PRO A 160 -11.89 -2.43 -14.37
N VAL A 161 -12.72 -2.42 -13.32
CA VAL A 161 -12.64 -1.50 -12.18
C VAL A 161 -12.56 -2.32 -10.90
N LEU A 162 -11.60 -2.03 -10.05
CA LEU A 162 -11.34 -2.73 -8.79
C LEU A 162 -11.47 -1.78 -7.60
N PRO A 163 -12.69 -1.54 -7.07
CA PRO A 163 -12.83 -0.89 -5.78
C PRO A 163 -12.29 -1.78 -4.66
N TYR A 164 -11.64 -1.15 -3.69
CA TYR A 164 -11.10 -1.84 -2.53
C TYR A 164 -11.15 -0.99 -1.26
N PHE A 165 -11.05 -1.67 -0.14
CA PHE A 165 -10.82 -1.07 1.17
C PHE A 165 -9.79 -1.87 1.93
N ASN A 166 -8.85 -1.20 2.60
CA ASN A 166 -7.86 -1.84 3.45
C ASN A 166 -7.61 -1.10 4.75
N VAL A 167 -7.14 -1.87 5.73
CA VAL A 167 -6.64 -1.37 7.01
C VAL A 167 -5.27 -1.95 7.24
N GLU A 168 -4.32 -1.12 7.62
CA GLU A 168 -2.97 -1.53 7.93
C GLU A 168 -2.54 -1.01 9.29
N ALA A 169 -2.07 -1.91 10.16
CA ALA A 169 -1.55 -1.61 11.48
C ALA A 169 -0.01 -1.73 11.50
N PHE A 170 0.65 -0.83 12.25
CA PHE A 170 2.11 -0.72 12.30
C PHE A 170 2.59 -0.84 13.75
N TYR A 171 3.41 -1.84 14.02
CA TYR A 171 4.17 -1.96 15.25
C TYR A 171 5.61 -1.50 15.02
N ASP A 172 6.11 -0.53 15.76
CA ASP A 172 7.47 0.01 15.58
C ASP A 172 8.31 -0.29 16.84
N THR A 173 9.41 -1.02 16.66
CA THR A 173 10.29 -1.41 17.77
C THR A 173 10.97 -0.22 18.44
N ARG A 174 11.10 0.92 17.75
CA ARG A 174 11.63 2.15 18.31
C ARG A 174 10.78 2.69 19.46
N TYR A 175 9.47 2.47 19.38
CA TYR A 175 8.52 2.90 20.41
C TYR A 175 7.98 1.74 21.24
N ALA A 176 8.42 0.50 20.94
CA ALA A 176 7.94 -0.74 21.55
C ALA A 176 6.39 -0.85 21.56
N GLY A 177 5.72 -0.38 20.49
CA GLY A 177 4.26 -0.32 20.47
C GLY A 177 3.63 -0.18 19.08
N TRP A 178 2.28 -0.28 19.07
CA TRP A 178 1.47 0.01 17.89
C TRP A 178 1.45 1.52 17.64
N ALA A 179 2.30 1.96 16.73
CA ALA A 179 2.58 3.37 16.50
C ALA A 179 1.61 4.02 15.52
N ARG A 180 1.01 3.24 14.60
CA ARG A 180 0.29 3.80 13.46
C ARG A 180 -0.82 2.88 12.98
N THR A 181 -1.90 3.47 12.44
CA THR A 181 -2.94 2.76 11.69
C THR A 181 -3.25 3.54 10.41
N LEU A 182 -3.33 2.86 9.27
CA LEU A 182 -3.67 3.42 7.98
C LEU A 182 -4.97 2.78 7.47
N TYR A 183 -5.92 3.60 7.10
CA TYR A 183 -7.15 3.23 6.40
C TYR A 183 -7.07 3.75 4.97
N GLN A 184 -7.38 2.91 4.01
CA GLN A 184 -7.40 3.29 2.59
C GLN A 184 -8.64 2.74 1.92
N GLY A 185 -9.30 3.58 1.13
CA GLY A 185 -10.33 3.17 0.19
C GLY A 185 -9.97 3.70 -1.18
N GLY A 186 -9.96 2.85 -2.18
CA GLY A 186 -9.52 3.22 -3.51
C GLY A 186 -10.27 2.51 -4.61
N VAL A 187 -10.01 2.97 -5.82
CA VAL A 187 -10.50 2.38 -7.06
C VAL A 187 -9.35 2.32 -8.05
N GLU A 188 -9.00 1.12 -8.49
CA GLU A 188 -8.09 0.90 -9.61
C GLU A 188 -8.91 0.72 -10.89
N VAL A 189 -8.51 1.39 -11.98
CA VAL A 189 -9.10 1.28 -13.30
C VAL A 189 -8.05 0.74 -14.26
N THR A 190 -8.37 -0.36 -14.94
CA THR A 190 -7.52 -0.93 -15.99
C THR A 190 -7.89 -0.27 -17.31
N LEU A 191 -6.99 0.53 -17.87
CA LEU A 191 -7.19 1.18 -19.17
C LEU A 191 -6.85 0.24 -20.32
N ASP A 192 -5.73 -0.47 -20.20
CA ASP A 192 -5.31 -1.49 -21.15
C ASP A 192 -4.47 -2.58 -20.44
N LYS A 193 -3.86 -3.51 -21.19
CA LYS A 193 -3.05 -4.60 -20.64
C LYS A 193 -1.79 -4.12 -19.90
N ARG A 194 -1.33 -2.92 -20.19
CA ARG A 194 -0.05 -2.38 -19.68
C ARG A 194 -0.22 -1.24 -18.69
N PHE A 195 -1.41 -0.64 -18.66
CA PHE A 195 -1.57 0.60 -17.92
C PHE A 195 -2.81 0.60 -17.04
N ARG A 196 -2.62 0.94 -15.76
CA ARG A 196 -3.69 1.11 -14.77
C ARG A 196 -3.51 2.39 -14.01
N TYR A 197 -4.63 2.99 -13.63
CA TYR A 197 -4.69 4.12 -12.72
C TYR A 197 -5.41 3.75 -11.43
N GLU A 198 -4.98 4.35 -10.35
CA GLU A 198 -5.62 4.16 -9.06
C GLU A 198 -5.79 5.51 -8.36
N ILE A 199 -6.96 5.70 -7.76
CA ILE A 199 -7.29 6.85 -6.91
C ILE A 199 -7.57 6.30 -5.52
N VAL A 200 -6.87 6.83 -4.51
CA VAL A 200 -6.98 6.36 -3.12
C VAL A 200 -7.26 7.53 -2.20
N LEU A 201 -8.26 7.35 -1.35
CA LEU A 201 -8.45 8.17 -0.16
C LEU A 201 -7.83 7.44 1.02
N ALA A 202 -6.93 8.11 1.72
CA ALA A 202 -6.22 7.54 2.85
C ALA A 202 -6.42 8.37 4.11
N ARG A 203 -6.53 7.69 5.25
CA ARG A 203 -6.45 8.29 6.57
C ARG A 203 -5.41 7.56 7.41
N LEU A 204 -4.38 8.28 7.77
CA LEU A 204 -3.29 7.81 8.61
C LEU A 204 -3.49 8.36 10.02
N LEU A 205 -3.45 7.48 11.00
CA LEU A 205 -3.51 7.82 12.41
C LEU A 205 -2.20 7.44 13.07
N ASP A 206 -1.36 8.41 13.39
CA ASP A 206 -0.17 8.22 14.22
C ASP A 206 -0.56 8.33 15.70
N ARG A 207 -0.04 7.42 16.50
CA ARG A 207 -0.23 7.38 17.96
C ARG A 207 1.05 7.69 18.71
N LEU A 208 2.18 7.36 18.11
CA LEU A 208 3.51 7.47 18.70
C LEU A 208 4.48 8.10 17.68
N PRO A 209 5.39 8.99 18.09
CA PRO A 209 5.58 9.49 19.47
C PRO A 209 4.48 10.46 19.94
N ALA A 210 3.79 11.13 19.03
CA ALA A 210 2.71 12.07 19.32
C ALA A 210 1.48 11.76 18.45
N PRO A 211 0.25 11.89 18.98
CA PRO A 211 -0.96 11.72 18.20
C PRO A 211 -1.02 12.73 17.05
N GLN A 212 -1.20 12.22 15.84
CA GLN A 212 -1.36 13.02 14.63
C GLN A 212 -2.27 12.27 13.64
N SER A 213 -3.06 12.98 12.86
CA SER A 213 -3.78 12.38 11.75
C SER A 213 -3.48 13.08 10.42
N VAL A 214 -3.41 12.29 9.35
CA VAL A 214 -3.20 12.76 7.99
C VAL A 214 -4.32 12.22 7.12
N ASN A 215 -5.02 13.10 6.41
CA ASN A 215 -5.92 12.73 5.33
C ASN A 215 -5.16 12.92 4.01
N ALA A 216 -5.14 11.91 3.16
CA ALA A 216 -4.41 11.99 1.92
C ALA A 216 -5.25 11.57 0.72
N LEU A 217 -4.98 12.21 -0.42
CA LEU A 217 -5.38 11.77 -1.74
C LEU A 217 -4.14 11.18 -2.42
N SER A 218 -4.18 9.90 -2.80
CA SER A 218 -3.12 9.30 -3.60
C SER A 218 -3.60 9.08 -5.03
N LEU A 219 -2.71 9.37 -5.98
CA LEU A 219 -2.89 9.13 -7.41
C LEU A 219 -1.76 8.22 -7.86
N VAL A 220 -2.10 7.01 -8.28
CA VAL A 220 -1.11 6.00 -8.64
C VAL A 220 -1.21 5.68 -10.12
N ALA A 221 -0.09 5.71 -10.83
CA ALA A 221 0.03 5.22 -12.20
C ALA A 221 0.87 3.95 -12.22
N LYS A 222 0.35 2.87 -12.83
CA LYS A 222 0.98 1.54 -12.84
C LYS A 222 1.23 1.09 -14.27
N TRP A 223 2.47 0.70 -14.57
CA TRP A 223 2.90 0.11 -15.83
C TRP A 223 3.25 -1.36 -15.69
N TYR A 224 2.86 -2.16 -16.67
CA TYR A 224 3.10 -3.60 -16.74
C TYR A 224 3.83 -3.97 -18.04
N PHE A 225 4.98 -4.65 -17.93
CA PHE A 225 5.87 -5.07 -19.02
C PHE A 225 6.07 -6.57 -19.06
#